data_1b396d236afee9139f14883411b58fa5
#
_entry.id   1b396d236afee9139f14883411b58fa5
#
_cell.length_a   1.000
_cell.length_b   1.000
_cell.length_c   1.000
_cell.angle_alpha   90.00
_cell.angle_beta   90.00
_cell.angle_gamma   90.00
#
_symmetry.space_group_name_H-M   'P 1'
#
loop_
_entity.id
_entity.type
_entity.pdbx_description
1 polymer ?
#
loop_
_entity_poly.entity_id
_entity_poly.type
_entity_poly.pdbx_seq_one_letter_code
_entity_poly.pdbx_strand_id
1 'polypeptide(L)'
;IIYHELRFTVDPAVDFITGQVTSTFTALANMNTVTFDLTNELTVSSVTLGGSPLTFVQNASNELVITLPSTLTTGNSATVVINYSGVPSNGEAAFTQTTHSGTPIIFTLSEPFGARDWWPCKQDLNDKIDSFDIYITCPDTYIGVSNGLLQSSVTSGGNVTRHFHHNYPIPAYLISLNVTNYTTYNIQAGLGTVASPFFPINNYLYPESN
;
A
#
# COMPACT_ATOMS: atom_id res chain seq x y z
N ILE A 1 -12.66 5.44 4.96
CA ILE A 1 -12.29 4.34 4.03
C ILE A 1 -12.65 3.02 4.69
N ILE A 2 -13.36 2.12 3.98
CA ILE A 2 -13.73 0.80 4.50
C ILE A 2 -12.60 -0.21 4.23
N TYR A 3 -12.09 -0.21 2.98
CA TYR A 3 -11.16 -1.23 2.54
C TYR A 3 -10.24 -0.74 1.43
N HIS A 4 -9.00 -1.20 1.46
CA HIS A 4 -8.09 -1.11 0.33
C HIS A 4 -7.60 -2.50 -0.11
N GLU A 5 -7.52 -2.74 -1.42
CA GLU A 5 -6.62 -3.74 -1.99
C GLU A 5 -5.48 -2.98 -2.68
N LEU A 6 -4.26 -3.21 -2.20
CA LEU A 6 -3.05 -2.54 -2.63
C LEU A 6 -2.16 -3.54 -3.37
N ARG A 7 -1.85 -3.28 -4.64
CA ARG A 7 -0.96 -4.11 -5.45
C ARG A 7 0.21 -3.28 -5.94
N PHE A 8 1.40 -3.62 -5.50
CA PHE A 8 2.63 -2.91 -5.86
C PHE A 8 3.62 -3.85 -6.55
N THR A 9 4.22 -3.36 -7.63
CA THR A 9 5.35 -4.01 -8.28
C THR A 9 6.54 -3.08 -8.17
N VAL A 10 7.62 -3.56 -7.55
CA VAL A 10 8.86 -2.83 -7.31
C VAL A 10 10.07 -3.73 -7.52
N ASP A 11 11.17 -3.14 -7.94
CA ASP A 11 12.50 -3.75 -7.92
C ASP A 11 13.39 -2.88 -7.02
N PRO A 12 13.97 -3.39 -5.92
CA PRO A 12 14.79 -2.56 -5.04
C PRO A 12 16.06 -2.01 -5.70
N ALA A 13 16.46 -2.52 -6.87
CA ALA A 13 17.53 -1.95 -7.66
C ALA A 13 17.11 -0.71 -8.48
N VAL A 14 15.80 -0.41 -8.55
CA VAL A 14 15.23 0.65 -9.39
C VAL A 14 14.31 1.54 -8.55
N ASP A 15 14.55 2.85 -8.56
CA ASP A 15 13.66 3.82 -7.93
C ASP A 15 12.42 4.04 -8.80
N PHE A 16 11.46 3.13 -8.69
CA PHE A 16 10.22 3.15 -9.47
C PHE A 16 9.16 2.27 -8.83
N ILE A 17 7.90 2.71 -8.88
CA ILE A 17 6.74 1.93 -8.43
C ILE A 17 5.69 1.83 -9.54
N THR A 18 5.11 0.64 -9.69
CA THR A 18 3.83 0.44 -10.39
C THR A 18 2.82 -0.01 -9.37
N GLY A 19 1.68 0.69 -9.32
CA GLY A 19 0.65 0.42 -8.33
C GLY A 19 -0.74 0.31 -8.94
N GLN A 20 -1.54 -0.57 -8.33
CA GLN A 20 -3.00 -0.59 -8.48
C GLN A 20 -3.60 -0.52 -7.08
N VAL A 21 -4.44 0.47 -6.86
CA VAL A 21 -5.16 0.67 -5.60
C VAL A 21 -6.66 0.54 -5.86
N THR A 22 -7.26 -0.47 -5.25
CA THR A 22 -8.72 -0.61 -5.17
C THR A 22 -9.18 -0.02 -3.85
N SER A 23 -10.02 1.01 -3.89
CA SER A 23 -10.50 1.72 -2.69
C SER A 23 -12.01 1.60 -2.58
N THR A 24 -12.49 1.05 -1.47
CA THR A 24 -13.92 1.04 -1.09
C THR A 24 -14.15 2.06 0.01
N PHE A 25 -15.08 2.98 -0.20
CA PHE A 25 -15.41 4.05 0.72
C PHE A 25 -16.92 4.27 0.81
N THR A 26 -17.37 4.85 1.93
CA THR A 26 -18.77 5.25 2.15
C THR A 26 -18.91 6.76 2.14
N ALA A 27 -19.90 7.27 1.41
CA ALA A 27 -20.20 8.69 1.36
C ALA A 27 -20.80 9.18 2.69
N LEU A 28 -20.14 10.16 3.34
CA LEU A 28 -20.64 10.83 4.54
C LEU A 28 -21.60 11.98 4.22
N ALA A 29 -21.58 12.46 2.97
CA ALA A 29 -22.49 13.43 2.39
C ALA A 29 -22.73 13.07 0.93
N ASN A 30 -23.77 13.63 0.29
CA ASN A 30 -23.96 13.47 -1.16
C ASN A 30 -22.74 14.03 -1.90
N MET A 31 -22.13 13.22 -2.77
CA MET A 31 -20.90 13.57 -3.47
C MET A 31 -20.93 13.19 -4.95
N ASN A 32 -20.36 14.04 -5.81
CA ASN A 32 -20.18 13.79 -7.23
C ASN A 32 -18.72 13.53 -7.61
N THR A 33 -17.81 13.76 -6.67
CA THR A 33 -16.38 13.51 -6.82
C THR A 33 -15.84 12.84 -5.57
N VAL A 34 -14.78 12.05 -5.72
CA VAL A 34 -13.94 11.58 -4.60
C VAL A 34 -12.50 12.02 -4.85
N THR A 35 -11.81 12.44 -3.81
CA THR A 35 -10.44 12.92 -3.90
C THR A 35 -9.51 12.02 -3.07
N PHE A 36 -8.39 11.64 -3.66
CA PHE A 36 -7.27 10.98 -2.99
C PHE A 36 -6.04 11.90 -3.04
N ASP A 37 -5.23 11.86 -2.01
CA ASP A 37 -3.93 12.52 -1.97
C ASP A 37 -2.94 11.69 -2.78
N LEU A 38 -2.27 12.30 -3.76
CA LEU A 38 -1.25 11.65 -4.60
C LEU A 38 -0.35 12.71 -5.21
N THR A 39 0.95 12.54 -5.05
CA THR A 39 1.95 13.42 -5.65
C THR A 39 1.91 13.40 -7.19
N ASN A 40 2.24 14.52 -7.82
CA ASN A 40 2.21 14.66 -9.28
C ASN A 40 3.40 13.99 -10.00
N GLU A 41 4.40 13.51 -9.28
CA GLU A 41 5.50 12.68 -9.80
C GLU A 41 5.01 11.28 -10.19
N LEU A 42 3.90 10.84 -9.60
CA LEU A 42 3.24 9.58 -9.95
C LEU A 42 2.11 9.85 -10.95
N THR A 43 2.17 9.19 -12.11
CA THR A 43 1.20 9.36 -13.19
C THR A 43 0.08 8.33 -13.08
N VAL A 44 -1.16 8.79 -12.92
CA VAL A 44 -2.34 7.93 -13.01
C VAL A 44 -2.64 7.61 -14.46
N SER A 45 -2.66 6.33 -14.79
CA SER A 45 -2.94 5.84 -16.15
C SER A 45 -4.41 5.54 -16.38
N SER A 46 -5.15 5.13 -15.34
CA SER A 46 -6.58 4.88 -15.44
C SER A 46 -7.26 4.88 -14.07
N VAL A 47 -8.53 5.27 -14.07
CA VAL A 47 -9.44 5.09 -12.94
C VAL A 47 -10.71 4.42 -13.44
N THR A 48 -11.19 3.39 -12.74
CA THR A 48 -12.45 2.70 -13.10
C THR A 48 -13.35 2.50 -11.89
N LEU A 49 -14.66 2.38 -12.16
CA LEU A 49 -15.70 1.97 -11.21
C LEU A 49 -16.53 0.86 -11.86
N GLY A 50 -16.55 -0.33 -11.24
CA GLY A 50 -17.21 -1.50 -11.83
C GLY A 50 -16.68 -1.87 -13.22
N GLY A 51 -15.39 -1.62 -13.51
CA GLY A 51 -14.77 -1.83 -14.81
C GLY A 51 -14.99 -0.71 -15.83
N SER A 52 -15.90 0.24 -15.58
CA SER A 52 -16.14 1.38 -16.46
C SER A 52 -15.15 2.52 -16.18
N PRO A 53 -14.54 3.15 -17.21
CA PRO A 53 -13.59 4.23 -17.01
C PRO A 53 -14.26 5.48 -16.42
N LEU A 54 -13.56 6.16 -15.52
CA LEU A 54 -13.96 7.45 -14.95
C LEU A 54 -13.05 8.57 -15.44
N THR A 55 -13.58 9.79 -15.47
CA THR A 55 -12.77 10.99 -15.66
C THR A 55 -12.12 11.38 -14.33
N PHE A 56 -10.86 11.83 -14.41
CA PHE A 56 -10.10 12.28 -13.25
C PHE A 56 -9.14 13.39 -13.62
N VAL A 57 -8.67 14.12 -12.62
CA VAL A 57 -7.66 15.18 -12.75
C VAL A 57 -6.67 15.02 -11.60
N GLN A 58 -5.36 14.99 -11.90
CA GLN A 58 -4.31 15.26 -10.92
C GLN A 58 -4.07 16.77 -10.89
N ASN A 59 -4.34 17.41 -9.75
CA ASN A 59 -4.26 18.87 -9.64
C ASN A 59 -2.92 19.32 -9.03
N ALA A 60 -2.64 20.63 -9.06
CA ALA A 60 -1.41 21.20 -8.56
C ALA A 60 -1.24 21.10 -7.02
N SER A 61 -2.27 20.67 -6.29
CA SER A 61 -2.24 20.45 -4.84
C SER A 61 -1.84 19.01 -4.47
N ASN A 62 -1.38 18.20 -5.42
CA ASN A 62 -1.11 16.79 -5.24
C ASN A 62 -2.37 16.01 -4.82
N GLU A 63 -3.46 16.24 -5.53
CA GLU A 63 -4.72 15.55 -5.34
C GLU A 63 -5.17 14.91 -6.64
N LEU A 64 -5.63 13.67 -6.56
CA LEU A 64 -6.33 12.95 -7.59
C LEU A 64 -7.84 13.12 -7.38
N VAL A 65 -8.48 13.98 -8.17
CA VAL A 65 -9.91 14.23 -8.13
C VAL A 65 -10.61 13.37 -9.16
N ILE A 66 -11.47 12.45 -8.74
CA ILE A 66 -12.18 11.48 -9.57
C ILE A 66 -13.65 11.88 -9.65
N THR A 67 -14.20 12.01 -10.86
CA THR A 67 -15.62 12.32 -11.06
C THR A 67 -16.45 11.03 -11.10
N LEU A 68 -17.44 10.94 -10.25
CA LEU A 68 -18.35 9.80 -10.18
C LEU A 68 -19.41 9.90 -11.31
N PRO A 69 -19.92 8.79 -11.85
CA PRO A 69 -20.88 8.80 -12.96
C PRO A 69 -22.26 9.32 -12.57
N SER A 70 -22.56 9.32 -11.27
CA SER A 70 -23.77 9.86 -10.67
C SER A 70 -23.50 10.24 -9.21
N THR A 71 -24.37 11.04 -8.62
CA THR A 71 -24.28 11.40 -7.20
C THR A 71 -24.31 10.14 -6.34
N LEU A 72 -23.23 9.92 -5.58
CA LEU A 72 -23.20 8.93 -4.50
C LEU A 72 -23.86 9.55 -3.28
N THR A 73 -25.04 9.04 -2.91
CA THR A 73 -25.80 9.58 -1.79
C THR A 73 -25.24 9.11 -0.44
N THR A 74 -25.46 9.92 0.59
CA THR A 74 -25.02 9.64 1.97
C THR A 74 -25.35 8.21 2.40
N GLY A 75 -24.38 7.53 3.00
CA GLY A 75 -24.50 6.15 3.49
C GLY A 75 -24.26 5.06 2.45
N ASN A 76 -24.20 5.41 1.16
CA ASN A 76 -23.86 4.46 0.10
C ASN A 76 -22.35 4.36 -0.10
N SER A 77 -21.91 3.20 -0.56
CA SER A 77 -20.49 2.91 -0.81
C SER A 77 -20.21 2.80 -2.31
N ALA A 78 -18.97 3.10 -2.68
CA ALA A 78 -18.44 2.90 -4.01
C ALA A 78 -17.03 2.28 -3.93
N THR A 79 -16.64 1.58 -5.00
CA THR A 79 -15.30 1.00 -5.13
C THR A 79 -14.68 1.50 -6.43
N VAL A 80 -13.55 2.20 -6.32
CA VAL A 80 -12.75 2.66 -7.47
C VAL A 80 -11.45 1.88 -7.55
N VAL A 81 -10.97 1.66 -8.77
CA VAL A 81 -9.66 1.06 -9.05
C VAL A 81 -8.80 2.11 -9.74
N ILE A 82 -7.65 2.41 -9.15
CA ILE A 82 -6.69 3.42 -9.62
C ILE A 82 -5.41 2.71 -10.05
N ASN A 83 -4.99 2.84 -11.30
CA ASN A 83 -3.70 2.36 -11.79
C ASN A 83 -2.76 3.54 -12.00
N TYR A 84 -1.53 3.43 -11.51
CA TYR A 84 -0.54 4.48 -11.58
C TYR A 84 0.87 3.91 -11.63
N SER A 85 1.85 4.74 -12.00
CA SER A 85 3.27 4.42 -11.92
C SER A 85 4.11 5.68 -11.92
N GLY A 86 5.36 5.56 -11.50
CA GLY A 86 6.33 6.66 -11.54
C GLY A 86 7.48 6.47 -10.56
N VAL A 87 8.32 7.49 -10.48
CA VAL A 87 9.33 7.63 -9.45
C VAL A 87 8.67 8.32 -8.26
N PRO A 88 8.63 7.70 -7.06
CA PRO A 88 8.03 8.32 -5.88
C PRO A 88 8.69 9.65 -5.52
N SER A 89 7.90 10.55 -4.94
CA SER A 89 8.43 11.85 -4.50
C SER A 89 9.46 11.68 -3.38
N ASN A 90 10.50 12.51 -3.40
CA ASN A 90 11.48 12.60 -2.31
C ASN A 90 11.13 13.66 -1.26
N GLY A 91 9.93 14.29 -1.35
CA GLY A 91 9.55 15.42 -0.49
C GLY A 91 9.61 15.11 0.99
N GLU A 92 8.97 14.03 1.43
CA GLU A 92 8.98 13.57 2.82
C GLU A 92 9.95 12.39 3.06
N ALA A 93 10.72 11.98 2.05
CA ALA A 93 11.53 10.75 2.05
C ALA A 93 10.71 9.49 2.42
N ALA A 94 9.42 9.51 2.11
CA ALA A 94 8.47 8.50 2.52
C ALA A 94 8.64 7.16 1.80
N PHE A 95 9.26 7.19 0.63
CA PHE A 95 9.69 6.00 -0.13
C PHE A 95 11.18 6.16 -0.44
N THR A 96 11.98 5.27 0.08
CA THR A 96 13.43 5.35 -0.05
C THR A 96 13.96 4.12 -0.78
N GLN A 97 14.65 4.34 -1.88
CA GLN A 97 15.48 3.36 -2.56
C GLN A 97 16.95 3.65 -2.24
N THR A 98 17.66 2.66 -1.72
CA THR A 98 19.08 2.77 -1.33
C THR A 98 19.74 1.39 -1.30
N THR A 99 20.87 1.26 -0.56
CA THR A 99 21.55 -0.02 -0.33
C THR A 99 21.91 -0.20 1.15
N HIS A 100 21.89 -1.46 1.64
CA HIS A 100 22.55 -1.86 2.88
C HIS A 100 23.60 -2.93 2.57
N SER A 101 24.81 -2.77 3.09
CA SER A 101 25.95 -3.67 2.81
C SER A 101 26.13 -4.01 1.31
N GLY A 102 25.81 -3.04 0.41
CA GLY A 102 25.89 -3.20 -1.05
C GLY A 102 24.67 -3.87 -1.69
N THR A 103 23.68 -4.31 -0.93
CA THR A 103 22.43 -4.91 -1.44
C THR A 103 21.33 -3.86 -1.56
N PRO A 104 20.62 -3.80 -2.70
CA PRO A 104 19.50 -2.88 -2.88
C PRO A 104 18.37 -3.08 -1.86
N ILE A 105 17.77 -1.99 -1.44
CA ILE A 105 16.60 -1.97 -0.54
C ILE A 105 15.64 -0.86 -0.94
N ILE A 106 14.35 -1.16 -0.87
CA ILE A 106 13.27 -0.19 -0.79
C ILE A 106 12.64 -0.30 0.59
N PHE A 107 12.38 0.84 1.23
CA PHE A 107 11.57 0.91 2.44
C PHE A 107 10.75 2.19 2.47
N THR A 108 9.66 2.17 3.22
CA THR A 108 8.78 3.33 3.41
C THR A 108 8.77 3.78 4.85
N LEU A 109 8.77 5.11 5.04
CA LEU A 109 8.59 5.80 6.32
C LEU A 109 7.75 7.04 6.07
N SER A 110 6.42 6.90 6.16
CA SER A 110 5.47 7.90 5.66
C SER A 110 4.88 8.80 6.74
N GLU A 111 5.41 8.78 7.96
CA GLU A 111 4.91 9.55 9.10
C GLU A 111 5.26 11.04 8.96
N PRO A 112 4.30 11.98 9.14
CA PRO A 112 2.86 11.73 9.26
C PRO A 112 2.08 11.89 7.94
N PHE A 113 2.65 12.50 6.88
CA PHE A 113 1.93 12.88 5.66
C PHE A 113 2.61 12.44 4.35
N GLY A 114 3.55 11.50 4.41
CA GLY A 114 4.30 11.03 3.26
C GLY A 114 3.63 9.89 2.47
N ALA A 115 2.50 9.35 2.91
CA ALA A 115 1.86 8.24 2.20
C ALA A 115 1.53 8.58 0.74
N ARG A 116 1.08 9.80 0.45
CA ARG A 116 0.78 10.30 -0.90
C ARG A 116 1.98 10.31 -1.84
N ASP A 117 3.20 10.26 -1.31
CA ASP A 117 4.41 10.33 -2.11
C ASP A 117 4.64 9.05 -2.92
N TRP A 118 3.97 7.93 -2.55
CA TRP A 118 4.15 6.66 -3.22
C TRP A 118 2.85 5.90 -3.53
N TRP A 119 1.66 6.30 -2.99
CA TRP A 119 0.39 5.70 -3.36
C TRP A 119 -0.80 6.64 -3.13
N PRO A 120 -1.89 6.53 -3.94
CA PRO A 120 -3.10 7.33 -3.76
C PRO A 120 -3.83 6.93 -2.48
N CYS A 121 -3.92 7.82 -1.52
CA CYS A 121 -4.45 7.57 -0.18
C CYS A 121 -5.35 8.70 0.33
N LYS A 122 -5.91 8.52 1.53
CA LYS A 122 -6.51 9.60 2.33
C LYS A 122 -5.57 9.88 3.50
N GLN A 123 -5.01 11.08 3.53
CA GLN A 123 -4.07 11.48 4.60
C GLN A 123 -4.75 11.99 5.87
N ASP A 124 -6.09 12.11 5.88
CA ASP A 124 -6.83 12.46 7.09
C ASP A 124 -6.66 11.38 8.17
N LEU A 125 -6.03 11.74 9.27
CA LEU A 125 -5.75 10.81 10.38
C LEU A 125 -7.02 10.29 11.07
N ASN A 126 -8.16 10.94 10.86
CA ASN A 126 -9.45 10.51 11.38
C ASN A 126 -10.17 9.52 10.43
N ASP A 127 -9.81 9.51 9.14
CA ASP A 127 -10.36 8.60 8.14
C ASP A 127 -9.44 7.36 8.01
N LYS A 128 -9.41 6.56 9.06
CA LYS A 128 -8.62 5.33 9.07
C LYS A 128 -9.20 4.30 8.12
N ILE A 129 -8.33 3.48 7.58
CA ILE A 129 -8.68 2.33 6.74
C ILE A 129 -9.09 1.20 7.69
N ASP A 130 -10.31 0.66 7.57
CA ASP A 130 -10.80 -0.38 8.47
C ASP A 130 -10.04 -1.70 8.30
N SER A 131 -9.73 -2.06 7.04
CA SER A 131 -8.94 -3.25 6.70
C SER A 131 -8.28 -3.09 5.32
N PHE A 132 -7.22 -3.87 5.07
CA PHE A 132 -6.62 -3.91 3.74
C PHE A 132 -5.93 -5.24 3.43
N ASP A 133 -5.82 -5.51 2.14
CA ASP A 133 -4.93 -6.50 1.56
C ASP A 133 -3.82 -5.79 0.79
N ILE A 134 -2.57 -6.25 0.97
CA ILE A 134 -1.43 -5.73 0.21
C ILE A 134 -0.69 -6.87 -0.48
N TYR A 135 -0.45 -6.69 -1.78
CA TYR A 135 0.31 -7.58 -2.63
C TYR A 135 1.58 -6.89 -3.07
N ILE A 136 2.72 -7.44 -2.73
CA ILE A 136 4.04 -6.93 -3.10
C ILE A 136 4.66 -7.93 -4.08
N THR A 137 4.87 -7.47 -5.32
CA THR A 137 5.59 -8.22 -6.36
C THR A 137 6.98 -7.63 -6.53
N CYS A 138 8.00 -8.46 -6.40
CA CYS A 138 9.41 -8.08 -6.59
C CYS A 138 10.20 -9.25 -7.18
N PRO A 139 11.45 -9.06 -7.67
CA PRO A 139 12.31 -10.17 -8.08
C PRO A 139 12.44 -11.21 -6.96
N ASP A 140 12.40 -12.50 -7.31
CA ASP A 140 12.31 -13.61 -6.35
C ASP A 140 13.58 -13.84 -5.50
N THR A 141 14.64 -13.09 -5.78
CA THR A 141 15.84 -12.99 -4.96
C THR A 141 15.64 -12.10 -3.72
N TYR A 142 14.54 -11.35 -3.65
CA TYR A 142 14.18 -10.45 -2.54
C TYR A 142 12.93 -10.91 -1.82
N ILE A 143 12.71 -10.35 -0.65
CA ILE A 143 11.52 -10.59 0.18
C ILE A 143 10.78 -9.27 0.39
N GLY A 144 9.56 -9.18 -0.12
CA GLY A 144 8.65 -8.08 0.17
C GLY A 144 7.95 -8.29 1.52
N VAL A 145 7.85 -7.24 2.34
CA VAL A 145 7.24 -7.28 3.68
C VAL A 145 6.35 -6.07 3.88
N SER A 146 5.21 -6.29 4.55
CA SER A 146 4.26 -5.24 4.94
C SER A 146 3.60 -5.55 6.29
N ASN A 147 2.70 -4.67 6.70
CA ASN A 147 1.82 -4.88 7.86
C ASN A 147 0.86 -6.05 7.62
N GLY A 148 0.39 -6.64 8.73
CA GLY A 148 -0.60 -7.70 8.71
C GLY A 148 0.00 -9.10 8.71
N LEU A 149 -0.83 -10.10 8.43
CA LEU A 149 -0.45 -11.50 8.41
C LEU A 149 -0.20 -11.96 6.97
N LEU A 150 0.93 -12.62 6.74
CA LEU A 150 1.23 -13.24 5.44
C LEU A 150 0.19 -14.31 5.13
N GLN A 151 -0.54 -14.14 4.03
CA GLN A 151 -1.57 -15.06 3.54
C GLN A 151 -1.01 -16.02 2.48
N SER A 152 -0.17 -15.52 1.58
CA SER A 152 0.43 -16.32 0.53
C SER A 152 1.75 -15.74 0.03
N SER A 153 2.57 -16.60 -0.58
CA SER A 153 3.78 -16.24 -1.31
C SER A 153 3.85 -17.10 -2.56
N VAL A 154 3.78 -16.48 -3.73
CA VAL A 154 3.71 -17.18 -5.04
C VAL A 154 4.83 -16.69 -5.93
N THR A 155 5.69 -17.60 -6.38
CA THR A 155 6.77 -17.30 -7.32
C THR A 155 6.35 -17.66 -8.75
N SER A 156 6.55 -16.73 -9.68
CA SER A 156 6.27 -16.94 -11.10
C SER A 156 7.12 -16.00 -11.96
N GLY A 157 7.72 -16.50 -13.02
CA GLY A 157 8.44 -15.69 -14.01
C GLY A 157 9.62 -14.90 -13.45
N GLY A 158 10.33 -15.40 -12.44
CA GLY A 158 11.46 -14.73 -11.79
C GLY A 158 11.05 -13.66 -10.77
N ASN A 159 9.76 -13.55 -10.46
CA ASN A 159 9.23 -12.66 -9.42
C ASN A 159 8.53 -13.46 -8.33
N VAL A 160 8.47 -12.90 -7.14
CA VAL A 160 7.63 -13.38 -6.04
C VAL A 160 6.56 -12.33 -5.72
N THR A 161 5.31 -12.78 -5.57
CA THR A 161 4.22 -11.95 -5.05
C THR A 161 3.86 -12.43 -3.66
N ARG A 162 3.98 -11.57 -2.67
CA ARG A 162 3.59 -11.84 -1.28
C ARG A 162 2.33 -11.04 -0.94
N HIS A 163 1.35 -11.73 -0.38
CA HIS A 163 0.07 -11.17 0.04
C HIS A 163 -0.01 -11.13 1.56
N PHE A 164 -0.29 -9.94 2.11
CA PHE A 164 -0.55 -9.73 3.53
C PHE A 164 -1.97 -9.17 3.73
N HIS A 165 -2.62 -9.57 4.80
CA HIS A 165 -3.92 -9.07 5.22
C HIS A 165 -3.84 -8.40 6.59
N HIS A 166 -4.39 -7.20 6.71
CA HIS A 166 -4.47 -6.44 7.96
C HIS A 166 -5.94 -6.09 8.26
N ASN A 167 -6.38 -6.38 9.46
CA ASN A 167 -7.80 -6.34 9.85
C ASN A 167 -8.07 -5.44 11.07
N TYR A 168 -7.31 -4.36 11.21
CA TYR A 168 -7.52 -3.35 12.25
C TYR A 168 -7.46 -1.95 11.64
N PRO A 169 -8.26 -0.98 12.16
CA PRO A 169 -8.22 0.38 11.66
C PRO A 169 -6.83 1.00 11.75
N ILE A 170 -6.30 1.47 10.61
CA ILE A 170 -4.94 1.99 10.47
C ILE A 170 -4.94 3.27 9.63
N PRO A 171 -4.23 4.34 10.01
CA PRO A 171 -4.04 5.50 9.14
C PRO A 171 -3.09 5.18 7.98
N ALA A 172 -3.27 5.86 6.85
CA ALA A 172 -2.54 5.60 5.61
C ALA A 172 -1.01 5.62 5.78
N TYR A 173 -0.47 6.51 6.61
CA TYR A 173 0.98 6.65 6.81
C TYR A 173 1.66 5.46 7.50
N LEU A 174 0.89 4.61 8.20
CA LEU A 174 1.43 3.40 8.85
C LEU A 174 1.48 2.18 7.92
N ILE A 175 0.86 2.26 6.73
CA ILE A 175 1.03 1.19 5.74
C ILE A 175 2.47 1.23 5.24
N SER A 176 3.14 0.09 5.31
CA SER A 176 4.55 -0.02 4.95
C SER A 176 4.79 -0.96 3.77
N LEU A 177 5.82 -0.66 3.00
CA LEU A 177 6.36 -1.51 1.95
C LEU A 177 7.87 -1.58 2.13
N ASN A 178 8.41 -2.79 2.32
CA ASN A 178 9.84 -3.01 2.50
C ASN A 178 10.29 -4.18 1.64
N VAL A 179 11.35 -4.03 0.85
CA VAL A 179 11.85 -5.07 -0.06
C VAL A 179 13.36 -5.09 -0.06
N THR A 180 13.96 -6.20 0.34
CA THR A 180 15.39 -6.49 0.21
C THR A 180 15.64 -8.01 0.38
N ASN A 181 16.90 -8.43 0.49
CA ASN A 181 17.32 -9.82 0.72
C ASN A 181 17.18 -10.27 2.18
N TYR A 182 16.06 -9.99 2.84
CA TYR A 182 15.85 -10.36 4.24
C TYR A 182 16.11 -11.85 4.50
N THR A 183 16.61 -12.16 5.71
CA THR A 183 16.48 -13.47 6.35
C THR A 183 15.31 -13.45 7.32
N THR A 184 14.71 -14.63 7.56
CA THR A 184 13.54 -14.74 8.42
C THR A 184 13.92 -15.43 9.74
N TYR A 185 13.42 -14.87 10.83
CA TYR A 185 13.53 -15.45 12.16
C TYR A 185 12.16 -15.41 12.83
N ASN A 186 11.68 -16.57 13.28
CA ASN A 186 10.33 -16.72 13.82
C ASN A 186 10.38 -17.13 15.29
N ILE A 187 9.63 -16.45 16.12
CA ILE A 187 9.38 -16.82 17.52
C ILE A 187 7.89 -16.99 17.76
N GLN A 188 7.53 -17.63 18.85
CA GLN A 188 6.15 -17.73 19.30
C GLN A 188 5.97 -16.88 20.56
N ALA A 189 4.84 -16.18 20.64
CA ALA A 189 4.34 -15.54 21.85
C ALA A 189 3.03 -16.21 22.27
N GLY A 190 2.58 -15.90 23.51
CA GLY A 190 1.42 -16.54 24.13
C GLY A 190 1.82 -17.65 25.09
N LEU A 191 0.84 -18.16 25.84
CA LEU A 191 1.03 -19.20 26.88
C LEU A 191 0.57 -20.60 26.43
N GLY A 192 0.05 -20.73 25.22
CA GLY A 192 -0.52 -21.96 24.69
C GLY A 192 -1.84 -22.38 25.35
N THR A 193 -2.51 -21.45 26.02
CA THR A 193 -3.82 -21.67 26.64
C THR A 193 -4.97 -21.15 25.75
N VAL A 194 -6.20 -21.54 26.03
CA VAL A 194 -7.38 -21.02 25.31
C VAL A 194 -7.50 -19.49 25.44
N ALA A 195 -7.16 -18.93 26.61
CA ALA A 195 -7.20 -17.49 26.88
C ALA A 195 -5.97 -16.74 26.32
N SER A 196 -4.88 -17.43 26.05
CA SER A 196 -3.64 -16.89 25.50
C SER A 196 -3.00 -17.91 24.54
N PRO A 197 -3.57 -18.12 23.34
CA PRO A 197 -3.06 -19.07 22.38
C PRO A 197 -1.67 -18.64 21.87
N PHE A 198 -0.87 -19.60 21.42
CA PHE A 198 0.35 -19.27 20.71
C PHE A 198 0.05 -18.56 19.43
N PHE A 199 0.85 -17.52 19.11
CA PHE A 199 0.84 -16.85 17.82
C PHE A 199 2.28 -16.57 17.36
N PRO A 200 2.54 -16.63 16.04
CA PRO A 200 3.86 -16.38 15.49
C PRO A 200 4.19 -14.89 15.51
N ILE A 201 5.45 -14.58 15.81
CA ILE A 201 6.07 -13.28 15.55
C ILE A 201 7.13 -13.52 14.48
N ASN A 202 6.86 -13.04 13.26
CA ASN A 202 7.75 -13.18 12.13
C ASN A 202 8.66 -11.96 12.06
N ASN A 203 9.97 -12.20 12.16
CA ASN A 203 10.98 -11.17 12.04
C ASN A 203 11.68 -11.28 10.69
N TYR A 204 11.99 -10.12 10.12
CA TYR A 204 12.71 -9.98 8.87
C TYR A 204 13.97 -9.15 9.16
N LEU A 205 15.13 -9.78 9.04
CA LEU A 205 16.42 -9.21 9.43
C LEU A 205 17.31 -9.05 8.20
N TYR A 206 18.23 -8.11 8.25
CA TYR A 206 19.32 -8.09 7.30
C TYR A 206 20.23 -9.30 7.54
N PRO A 207 20.76 -9.96 6.48
CA PRO A 207 21.61 -11.14 6.62
C PRO A 207 22.83 -10.92 7.53
N GLU A 208 23.39 -9.70 7.52
CA GLU A 208 24.53 -9.30 8.36
C GLU A 208 24.17 -9.07 9.83
N SER A 209 22.90 -9.05 10.18
CA SER A 209 22.41 -8.87 11.55
C SER A 209 22.01 -10.18 12.23
N ASN A 210 22.23 -11.32 11.54
CA ASN A 210 21.80 -12.64 11.98
C ASN A 210 22.93 -13.39 12.71
#